data_e3b541e15929bdc131bca5f9da78762c
#
_entry.id   e3b541e15929bdc131bca5f9da78762c
#
_cell.length_a   1.000
_cell.length_b   1.000
_cell.length_c   1.000
_cell.angle_alpha   90.00
_cell.angle_beta   90.00
_cell.angle_gamma   90.00
#
_symmetry.space_group_name_H-M   'P 1'
#
loop_
_entity.id
_entity.type
_entity.pdbx_description
1 polymer ?
#
loop_
_entity_poly.entity_id
_entity_poly.type
_entity_poly.pdbx_seq_one_letter_code
_entity_poly.pdbx_strand_id
1 'polypeptide(L)'
;MNAVNELPLGQHNIEIQRNREAWSRKPMLRKIYYDFYRLLAVRLDPHLSGPVVELGSGMGRIKDVIPQCVTTDLFSNPWLDRQENCYQLSLGDNSVSHLILFDVWHHLRYPGTALREFHRVLQPGGRLILFEPAASWVARLVYHFFHHEPVAVRDPITWEAPAGFSAADADYYAAQGSATRLFWWGEGHDRLPGWKIHEVRPITSFDYFASGGFSGPQLGGRFLHGLMRGLDFLAAPFPRLFAARLLVVLEKEKS
;
A
#
# COMPACT_ATOMS: atom_id res chain seq x y z
N MET A 1 18.77 9.61 -18.21
CA MET A 1 18.91 10.09 -16.81
C MET A 1 17.63 10.82 -16.49
N ASN A 2 16.64 10.11 -15.97
CA ASN A 2 15.42 10.75 -15.48
C ASN A 2 15.72 11.22 -14.06
N ALA A 3 15.72 12.54 -13.87
CA ALA A 3 15.77 13.13 -12.54
C ALA A 3 14.61 12.55 -11.74
N VAL A 4 14.90 11.70 -10.75
CA VAL A 4 13.96 11.37 -9.69
C VAL A 4 13.62 12.73 -9.08
N ASN A 5 12.34 13.15 -9.21
CA ASN A 5 11.86 14.37 -8.57
C ASN A 5 12.03 14.17 -7.07
N GLU A 6 13.09 14.73 -6.51
CA GLU A 6 13.30 14.83 -5.05
C GLU A 6 12.29 15.85 -4.51
N LEU A 7 11.04 15.41 -4.38
CA LEU A 7 10.07 16.20 -3.65
C LEU A 7 10.49 16.19 -2.16
N PRO A 8 10.53 17.36 -1.51
CA PRO A 8 10.79 17.39 -0.07
C PRO A 8 9.79 16.50 0.67
N LEU A 9 10.26 15.73 1.65
CA LEU A 9 9.40 14.85 2.45
C LEU A 9 8.14 15.56 2.97
N GLY A 10 8.24 16.84 3.33
CA GLY A 10 7.11 17.70 3.72
C GLY A 10 6.03 17.88 2.65
N GLN A 11 6.36 17.73 1.37
CA GLN A 11 5.38 17.78 0.28
C GLN A 11 4.35 16.66 0.39
N HIS A 12 4.78 15.47 0.83
CA HIS A 12 3.87 14.33 1.04
C HIS A 12 2.79 14.63 2.08
N ASN A 13 3.14 15.32 3.18
CA ASN A 13 2.13 15.72 4.17
C ASN A 13 1.11 16.71 3.61
N ILE A 14 1.50 17.61 2.71
CA ILE A 14 0.58 18.50 2.00
C ILE A 14 -0.38 17.69 1.12
N GLU A 15 0.09 16.62 0.48
CA GLU A 15 -0.76 15.73 -0.31
C GLU A 15 -1.79 15.00 0.56
N ILE A 16 -1.42 14.54 1.75
CA ILE A 16 -2.35 13.93 2.72
C ILE A 16 -3.50 14.91 3.05
N GLN A 17 -3.20 16.20 3.26
CA GLN A 17 -4.23 17.22 3.51
C GLN A 17 -5.18 17.37 2.31
N ARG A 18 -4.63 17.45 1.09
CA ARG A 18 -5.43 17.52 -0.15
C ARG A 18 -6.28 16.27 -0.35
N ASN A 19 -5.75 15.08 -0.01
CA ASN A 19 -6.49 13.82 -0.09
C ASN A 19 -7.71 13.81 0.83
N ARG A 20 -7.63 14.40 2.03
CA ARG A 20 -8.79 14.58 2.92
C ARG A 20 -9.87 15.45 2.30
N GLU A 21 -9.48 16.53 1.61
CA GLU A 21 -10.45 17.38 0.90
C GLU A 21 -11.09 16.63 -0.27
N ALA A 22 -10.30 15.92 -1.07
CA ALA A 22 -10.81 15.10 -2.17
C ALA A 22 -11.78 14.02 -1.66
N TRP A 23 -11.46 13.38 -0.52
CA TRP A 23 -12.34 12.41 0.14
C TRP A 23 -13.74 12.95 0.40
N SER A 24 -13.85 14.18 0.87
CA SER A 24 -15.17 14.80 1.16
C SER A 24 -16.01 15.01 -0.11
N ARG A 25 -15.37 15.25 -1.25
CA ARG A 25 -16.02 15.61 -2.52
C ARG A 25 -16.30 14.42 -3.45
N LYS A 26 -15.64 13.25 -3.24
CA LYS A 26 -15.68 12.10 -4.16
C LYS A 26 -16.40 10.89 -3.54
N PRO A 27 -17.71 10.79 -3.62
CA PRO A 27 -18.47 9.69 -3.00
C PRO A 27 -18.18 8.32 -3.63
N MET A 28 -17.84 8.27 -4.93
CA MET A 28 -17.45 7.04 -5.61
C MET A 28 -16.11 6.52 -5.09
N LEU A 29 -15.13 7.42 -4.95
CA LEU A 29 -13.82 7.09 -4.39
C LEU A 29 -13.96 6.52 -2.97
N ARG A 30 -14.77 7.17 -2.10
CA ARG A 30 -15.03 6.67 -0.74
C ARG A 30 -15.59 5.26 -0.75
N LYS A 31 -16.58 4.99 -1.61
CA LYS A 31 -17.20 3.67 -1.71
C LYS A 31 -16.16 2.61 -2.09
N ILE A 32 -15.31 2.90 -3.08
CA ILE A 32 -14.25 2.01 -3.56
C ILE A 32 -13.25 1.73 -2.44
N TYR A 33 -12.81 2.76 -1.71
CA TYR A 33 -11.89 2.59 -0.57
C TYR A 33 -12.50 1.78 0.56
N TYR A 34 -13.79 1.94 0.87
CA TYR A 34 -14.46 1.09 1.85
C TYR A 34 -14.53 -0.37 1.39
N ASP A 35 -14.71 -0.62 0.09
CA ASP A 35 -14.66 -1.98 -0.46
C ASP A 35 -13.22 -2.55 -0.33
N PHE A 36 -12.19 -1.75 -0.56
CA PHE A 36 -10.80 -2.14 -0.33
C PHE A 36 -10.50 -2.41 1.14
N TYR A 37 -10.91 -1.54 2.07
CA TYR A 37 -10.72 -1.78 3.51
C TYR A 37 -11.45 -3.06 3.98
N ARG A 38 -12.64 -3.36 3.47
CA ARG A 38 -13.33 -4.63 3.74
C ARG A 38 -12.54 -5.83 3.20
N LEU A 39 -11.94 -5.66 2.02
CA LEU A 39 -11.06 -6.69 1.45
C LEU A 39 -9.85 -6.96 2.34
N LEU A 40 -9.27 -5.94 2.99
CA LEU A 40 -8.17 -6.11 3.95
C LEU A 40 -8.68 -6.73 5.26
N ALA A 41 -9.83 -6.27 5.76
CA ALA A 41 -10.40 -6.73 7.02
C ALA A 41 -10.62 -8.26 7.06
N VAL A 42 -11.04 -8.88 5.94
CA VAL A 42 -11.24 -10.34 5.87
C VAL A 42 -9.92 -11.14 5.80
N ARG A 43 -8.75 -10.49 5.76
CA ARG A 43 -7.41 -11.11 5.86
C ARG A 43 -6.84 -11.07 7.27
N LEU A 44 -7.51 -10.37 8.17
CA LEU A 44 -7.15 -10.41 9.58
C LEU A 44 -7.49 -11.81 10.11
N ASP A 45 -6.53 -12.42 10.80
CA ASP A 45 -6.76 -13.69 11.44
C ASP A 45 -7.41 -13.44 12.82
N PRO A 46 -8.66 -13.85 13.04
CA PRO A 46 -9.36 -13.59 14.30
C PRO A 46 -8.80 -14.39 15.49
N HIS A 47 -7.94 -15.38 15.23
CA HIS A 47 -7.30 -16.19 16.27
C HIS A 47 -6.00 -15.58 16.79
N LEU A 48 -5.49 -14.54 16.14
CA LEU A 48 -4.30 -13.83 16.60
C LEU A 48 -4.71 -12.70 17.54
N SER A 49 -4.22 -12.75 18.76
CA SER A 49 -4.37 -11.65 19.73
C SER A 49 -3.30 -10.59 19.48
N GLY A 50 -3.62 -9.32 19.76
CA GLY A 50 -2.70 -8.20 19.65
C GLY A 50 -3.19 -7.12 18.68
N PRO A 51 -2.52 -5.97 18.62
CA PRO A 51 -2.93 -4.84 17.83
C PRO A 51 -2.83 -5.12 16.33
N VAL A 52 -3.78 -4.55 15.59
CA VAL A 52 -3.71 -4.34 14.14
C VAL A 52 -3.19 -2.93 13.92
N VAL A 53 -2.11 -2.76 13.19
CA VAL A 53 -1.46 -1.45 12.97
C VAL A 53 -1.42 -1.16 11.48
N GLU A 54 -1.91 0.00 11.06
CA GLU A 54 -1.72 0.52 9.71
C GLU A 54 -0.54 1.48 9.70
N LEU A 55 0.43 1.21 8.84
CA LEU A 55 1.59 2.08 8.60
C LEU A 55 1.32 2.94 7.36
N GLY A 56 1.56 4.25 7.46
CA GLY A 56 1.26 5.20 6.40
C GLY A 56 -0.25 5.41 6.20
N SER A 57 -0.99 5.59 7.29
CA SER A 57 -2.46 5.72 7.27
C SER A 57 -2.97 6.97 6.55
N GLY A 58 -2.10 7.95 6.30
CA GLY A 58 -2.49 9.18 5.61
C GLY A 58 -3.71 9.85 6.24
N MET A 59 -4.89 9.61 5.67
CA MET A 59 -6.16 10.18 6.14
C MET A 59 -6.76 9.46 7.36
N GLY A 60 -6.25 8.30 7.77
CA GLY A 60 -6.73 7.50 8.90
C GLY A 60 -8.13 6.90 8.72
N ARG A 61 -8.58 6.67 7.47
CA ARG A 61 -9.97 6.25 7.19
C ARG A 61 -10.22 4.75 7.34
N ILE A 62 -9.20 3.95 7.53
CA ILE A 62 -9.33 2.50 7.74
C ILE A 62 -10.19 2.18 8.98
N LYS A 63 -10.17 3.04 10.00
CA LYS A 63 -10.99 2.91 11.22
C LYS A 63 -12.50 2.89 10.95
N ASP A 64 -12.94 3.42 9.83
CA ASP A 64 -14.35 3.36 9.44
C ASP A 64 -14.81 1.91 9.15
N VAL A 65 -13.86 0.98 8.91
CA VAL A 65 -14.11 -0.44 8.62
C VAL A 65 -13.44 -1.36 9.63
N ILE A 66 -12.27 -0.99 10.14
CA ILE A 66 -11.50 -1.73 11.16
C ILE A 66 -11.31 -0.79 12.38
N PRO A 67 -12.33 -0.64 13.24
CA PRO A 67 -12.32 0.38 14.31
C PRO A 67 -11.17 0.23 15.32
N GLN A 68 -10.70 -1.01 15.55
CA GLN A 68 -9.60 -1.33 16.46
C GLN A 68 -8.21 -1.09 15.85
N CYS A 69 -8.12 -0.69 14.56
CA CYS A 69 -6.84 -0.45 13.91
C CYS A 69 -6.14 0.77 14.54
N VAL A 70 -4.88 0.59 14.91
CA VAL A 70 -3.99 1.69 15.31
C VAL A 70 -3.48 2.34 14.03
N THR A 71 -3.84 3.59 13.80
CA THR A 71 -3.46 4.35 12.61
C THR A 71 -2.18 5.12 12.85
N THR A 72 -1.20 4.96 11.95
CA THR A 72 0.11 5.61 12.09
C THR A 72 0.60 6.17 10.77
N ASP A 73 1.48 7.16 10.83
CA ASP A 73 2.14 7.72 9.65
C ASP A 73 3.53 8.24 10.04
N LEU A 74 4.37 8.49 9.03
CA LEU A 74 5.64 9.19 9.22
C LEU A 74 5.42 10.63 9.72
N PHE A 75 4.27 11.23 9.41
CA PHE A 75 3.89 12.57 9.83
C PHE A 75 2.89 12.53 10.97
N SER A 76 3.12 13.33 12.01
CA SER A 76 2.17 13.51 13.10
C SER A 76 0.98 14.34 12.61
N ASN A 77 -0.20 13.72 12.58
CA ASN A 77 -1.46 14.37 12.24
C ASN A 77 -2.50 14.13 13.35
N PRO A 78 -3.37 15.10 13.69
CA PRO A 78 -4.24 15.04 14.86
C PRO A 78 -5.37 13.99 14.76
N TRP A 79 -5.54 13.35 13.63
CA TRP A 79 -6.52 12.26 13.40
C TRP A 79 -5.90 10.87 13.41
N LEU A 80 -4.58 10.76 13.63
CA LEU A 80 -3.84 9.51 13.75
C LEU A 80 -3.53 9.20 15.21
N ASP A 81 -3.33 7.93 15.53
CA ASP A 81 -3.05 7.51 16.91
C ASP A 81 -1.61 7.79 17.30
N ARG A 82 -0.65 7.63 16.38
CA ARG A 82 0.78 7.87 16.63
C ARG A 82 1.58 8.09 15.36
N GLN A 83 2.82 8.53 15.53
CA GLN A 83 3.82 8.60 14.48
C GLN A 83 4.69 7.34 14.49
N GLU A 84 4.93 6.74 13.31
CA GLU A 84 5.80 5.58 13.14
C GLU A 84 6.61 5.71 11.84
N ASN A 85 7.82 5.15 11.86
CA ASN A 85 8.66 5.03 10.67
C ASN A 85 8.86 3.56 10.33
N CYS A 86 8.58 3.16 9.09
CA CYS A 86 8.68 1.76 8.62
C CYS A 86 10.08 1.14 8.79
N TYR A 87 11.12 1.96 8.90
CA TYR A 87 12.49 1.47 9.10
C TYR A 87 12.88 1.35 10.58
N GLN A 88 12.10 1.92 11.49
CA GLN A 88 12.34 1.88 12.93
C GLN A 88 11.01 2.11 13.65
N LEU A 89 10.31 1.04 13.96
CA LEU A 89 9.03 1.08 14.65
C LEU A 89 9.24 1.17 16.17
N SER A 90 8.45 2.02 16.84
CA SER A 90 8.45 2.11 18.30
C SER A 90 7.78 0.91 18.99
N LEU A 91 7.29 -0.06 18.21
CA LEU A 91 6.59 -1.25 18.65
C LEU A 91 7.58 -2.32 19.17
N GLY A 92 7.18 -3.05 20.20
CA GLY A 92 7.99 -4.12 20.78
C GLY A 92 8.11 -5.35 19.85
N ASP A 93 9.11 -6.19 20.13
CA ASP A 93 9.29 -7.46 19.41
C ASP A 93 8.09 -8.38 19.63
N ASN A 94 7.62 -9.02 18.56
CA ASN A 94 6.49 -9.98 18.60
C ASN A 94 5.22 -9.43 19.27
N SER A 95 4.98 -8.12 19.20
CA SER A 95 3.88 -7.45 19.90
C SER A 95 2.66 -7.16 19.04
N VAL A 96 2.77 -7.33 17.71
CA VAL A 96 1.75 -6.95 16.73
C VAL A 96 1.18 -8.20 16.06
N SER A 97 -0.14 -8.27 15.92
CA SER A 97 -0.79 -9.36 15.20
C SER A 97 -0.80 -9.13 13.68
N HIS A 98 -1.10 -7.90 13.27
CA HIS A 98 -1.20 -7.55 11.84
C HIS A 98 -0.60 -6.17 11.57
N LEU A 99 0.21 -6.09 10.51
CA LEU A 99 0.62 -4.84 9.88
C LEU A 99 -0.13 -4.68 8.56
N ILE A 100 -0.66 -3.50 8.30
CA ILE A 100 -1.32 -3.14 7.05
C ILE A 100 -0.56 -1.97 6.42
N LEU A 101 -0.21 -2.11 5.15
CA LEU A 101 0.33 -1.04 4.31
C LEU A 101 -0.61 -0.85 3.12
N PHE A 102 -1.23 0.31 3.03
CA PHE A 102 -2.12 0.69 1.93
C PHE A 102 -1.51 1.86 1.16
N ASP A 103 -1.01 1.61 -0.05
CA ASP A 103 -0.26 2.57 -0.85
C ASP A 103 0.99 3.13 -0.14
N VAL A 104 1.78 2.25 0.49
CA VAL A 104 2.97 2.62 1.25
C VAL A 104 4.22 1.87 0.82
N TRP A 105 4.08 0.59 0.46
CA TRP A 105 5.23 -0.23 0.10
C TRP A 105 6.08 0.36 -1.03
N HIS A 106 5.46 0.95 -2.02
CA HIS A 106 6.15 1.56 -3.15
C HIS A 106 6.95 2.83 -2.79
N HIS A 107 6.77 3.36 -1.58
CA HIS A 107 7.57 4.44 -1.00
C HIS A 107 8.76 3.92 -0.18
N LEU A 108 8.92 2.63 -0.02
CA LEU A 108 10.06 2.05 0.70
C LEU A 108 11.25 1.87 -0.25
N ARG A 109 12.24 2.77 -0.15
CA ARG A 109 13.49 2.68 -0.93
C ARG A 109 14.26 1.41 -0.62
N TYR A 110 14.24 0.95 0.64
CA TYR A 110 14.96 -0.20 1.17
C TYR A 110 14.00 -1.25 1.72
N PRO A 111 13.26 -1.96 0.85
CA PRO A 111 12.19 -2.85 1.30
C PRO A 111 12.67 -4.02 2.19
N GLY A 112 13.90 -4.52 2.00
CA GLY A 112 14.47 -5.54 2.86
C GLY A 112 14.73 -5.06 4.28
N THR A 113 15.22 -3.82 4.42
CA THR A 113 15.41 -3.19 5.74
C THR A 113 14.07 -3.03 6.46
N ALA A 114 13.02 -2.56 5.78
CA ALA A 114 11.69 -2.45 6.35
C ALA A 114 11.09 -3.83 6.70
N LEU A 115 11.26 -4.84 5.84
CA LEU A 115 10.78 -6.20 6.12
C LEU A 115 11.40 -6.82 7.37
N ARG A 116 12.68 -6.55 7.66
CA ARG A 116 13.28 -7.01 8.93
C ARG A 116 12.60 -6.37 10.13
N GLU A 117 12.28 -5.09 10.05
CA GLU A 117 11.59 -4.37 11.13
C GLU A 117 10.16 -4.87 11.29
N PHE A 118 9.44 -5.12 10.19
CA PHE A 118 8.10 -5.72 10.23
C PHE A 118 8.13 -7.13 10.82
N HIS A 119 9.14 -7.91 10.45
CA HIS A 119 9.34 -9.26 11.02
C HIS A 119 9.63 -9.20 12.52
N ARG A 120 10.43 -8.24 12.98
CA ARG A 120 10.74 -8.07 14.41
C ARG A 120 9.46 -7.84 15.23
N VAL A 121 8.60 -6.91 14.80
CA VAL A 121 7.43 -6.51 15.58
C VAL A 121 6.24 -7.47 15.48
N LEU A 122 6.09 -8.17 14.34
CA LEU A 122 5.03 -9.17 14.18
C LEU A 122 5.28 -10.38 15.06
N GLN A 123 4.24 -10.87 15.72
CA GLN A 123 4.28 -12.14 16.44
C GLN A 123 4.38 -13.34 15.48
N PRO A 124 4.83 -14.52 15.92
CA PRO A 124 4.79 -15.74 15.10
C PRO A 124 3.38 -16.02 14.57
N GLY A 125 3.25 -16.22 13.25
CA GLY A 125 1.98 -16.33 12.54
C GLY A 125 1.29 -14.99 12.27
N GLY A 126 1.87 -13.85 12.72
CA GLY A 126 1.38 -12.51 12.42
C GLY A 126 1.48 -12.19 10.92
N ARG A 127 0.60 -11.32 10.43
CA ARG A 127 0.50 -11.06 8.99
C ARG A 127 0.87 -9.63 8.63
N LEU A 128 1.63 -9.50 7.55
CA LEU A 128 1.85 -8.28 6.81
C LEU A 128 0.91 -8.26 5.60
N ILE A 129 0.02 -7.29 5.53
CA ILE A 129 -0.98 -7.15 4.48
C ILE A 129 -0.65 -5.89 3.67
N LEU A 130 -0.28 -6.06 2.41
CA LEU A 130 0.04 -4.98 1.49
C LEU A 130 -1.10 -4.80 0.49
N PHE A 131 -1.50 -3.57 0.24
CA PHE A 131 -2.44 -3.23 -0.81
C PHE A 131 -1.87 -2.09 -1.65
N GLU A 132 -1.38 -2.44 -2.84
CA GLU A 132 -0.48 -1.61 -3.63
C GLU A 132 -0.97 -1.41 -5.07
N PRO A 133 -0.46 -0.41 -5.79
CA PRO A 133 -0.65 -0.33 -7.23
C PRO A 133 -0.15 -1.59 -7.94
N ALA A 134 -0.92 -2.11 -8.90
CA ALA A 134 -0.45 -3.15 -9.80
C ALA A 134 0.14 -2.53 -11.06
N ALA A 135 1.25 -3.09 -11.56
CA ALA A 135 1.88 -2.64 -12.80
C ALA A 135 1.46 -3.48 -14.01
N SER A 136 0.15 -3.70 -14.21
CA SER A 136 -0.40 -4.29 -15.42
C SER A 136 -0.19 -3.38 -16.64
N TRP A 137 -0.44 -3.89 -17.85
CA TRP A 137 -0.29 -3.08 -19.07
C TRP A 137 -1.14 -1.80 -19.04
N VAL A 138 -2.43 -1.91 -18.71
CA VAL A 138 -3.35 -0.76 -18.62
C VAL A 138 -2.96 0.17 -17.46
N ALA A 139 -2.67 -0.39 -16.29
CA ALA A 139 -2.27 0.41 -15.14
C ALA A 139 -0.99 1.23 -15.42
N ARG A 140 0.00 0.63 -16.08
CA ARG A 140 1.23 1.34 -16.49
C ARG A 140 0.96 2.51 -17.44
N LEU A 141 0.02 2.36 -18.38
CA LEU A 141 -0.41 3.46 -19.24
C LEU A 141 -1.11 4.56 -18.42
N VAL A 142 -2.03 4.17 -17.53
CA VAL A 142 -2.74 5.14 -16.68
C VAL A 142 -1.76 5.89 -15.79
N TYR A 143 -0.85 5.19 -15.12
CA TYR A 143 0.14 5.85 -14.25
C TYR A 143 1.11 6.73 -15.04
N HIS A 144 1.56 6.30 -16.20
CA HIS A 144 2.45 7.10 -17.04
C HIS A 144 1.84 8.45 -17.46
N PHE A 145 0.54 8.49 -17.78
CA PHE A 145 -0.11 9.69 -18.30
C PHE A 145 -0.81 10.54 -17.23
N PHE A 146 -1.23 9.92 -16.11
CA PHE A 146 -2.10 10.57 -15.13
C PHE A 146 -1.56 10.57 -13.69
N HIS A 147 -0.40 9.97 -13.45
CA HIS A 147 0.21 9.94 -12.12
C HIS A 147 1.62 10.54 -12.18
N HIS A 148 1.99 11.32 -11.16
CA HIS A 148 3.29 11.99 -11.10
C HIS A 148 4.43 11.06 -10.65
N GLU A 149 4.11 9.96 -9.99
CA GLU A 149 5.10 9.01 -9.49
C GLU A 149 5.52 8.00 -10.56
N PRO A 150 6.82 7.63 -10.60
CA PRO A 150 7.34 6.70 -11.59
C PRO A 150 6.81 5.28 -11.36
N VAL A 151 6.53 4.56 -12.45
CA VAL A 151 6.15 3.15 -12.38
C VAL A 151 7.35 2.27 -11.99
N ALA A 152 8.55 2.65 -12.41
CA ALA A 152 9.85 2.07 -12.02
C ALA A 152 9.96 0.53 -12.18
N VAL A 153 9.31 -0.05 -13.21
CA VAL A 153 9.31 -1.52 -13.43
C VAL A 153 10.65 -2.07 -13.93
N ARG A 154 11.60 -1.21 -14.28
CA ARG A 154 12.93 -1.60 -14.77
C ARG A 154 14.08 -1.07 -13.91
N ASP A 155 13.78 -0.20 -12.95
CA ASP A 155 14.78 0.44 -12.12
C ASP A 155 15.33 -0.57 -11.10
N PRO A 156 16.61 -0.50 -10.74
CA PRO A 156 17.18 -1.36 -9.71
C PRO A 156 16.44 -1.20 -8.38
N ILE A 157 16.12 -2.31 -7.72
CA ILE A 157 15.59 -2.30 -6.36
C ILE A 157 16.77 -2.40 -5.39
N THR A 158 17.03 -1.33 -4.65
CA THR A 158 18.01 -1.34 -3.58
C THR A 158 17.40 -2.03 -2.36
N TRP A 159 17.73 -3.32 -2.16
CA TRP A 159 17.06 -4.15 -1.14
C TRP A 159 17.34 -3.69 0.28
N GLU A 160 18.60 -3.39 0.58
CA GLU A 160 19.07 -3.02 1.91
C GLU A 160 19.52 -1.57 1.97
N ALA A 161 19.28 -0.94 3.11
CA ALA A 161 19.83 0.37 3.38
C ALA A 161 21.37 0.30 3.50
N PRO A 162 22.09 1.35 3.08
CA PRO A 162 23.54 1.41 3.20
C PRO A 162 23.98 1.43 4.67
N ALA A 163 25.23 1.04 4.91
CA ALA A 163 25.83 1.13 6.25
C ALA A 163 25.76 2.57 6.77
N GLY A 164 25.33 2.73 8.03
CA GLY A 164 25.16 4.04 8.66
C GLY A 164 23.83 4.73 8.34
N PHE A 165 22.94 4.13 7.56
CA PHE A 165 21.58 4.66 7.35
C PHE A 165 20.83 4.77 8.68
N SER A 166 20.23 5.93 8.90
CA SER A 166 19.29 6.17 10.00
C SER A 166 17.87 6.28 9.45
N ALA A 167 16.89 5.78 10.18
CA ALA A 167 15.48 5.95 9.81
C ALA A 167 15.08 7.43 9.67
N ALA A 168 15.76 8.33 10.39
CA ALA A 168 15.57 9.78 10.27
C ALA A 168 16.04 10.35 8.92
N ASP A 169 16.90 9.62 8.19
CA ASP A 169 17.41 10.02 6.87
C ASP A 169 16.51 9.50 5.73
N ALA A 170 15.36 8.93 6.06
CA ALA A 170 14.40 8.48 5.05
C ALA A 170 13.94 9.68 4.20
N ASP A 171 14.18 9.59 2.90
CA ASP A 171 13.76 10.58 1.91
C ASP A 171 12.48 10.14 1.18
N TYR A 172 11.91 11.07 0.40
CA TYR A 172 10.82 10.71 -0.50
C TYR A 172 11.32 9.78 -1.61
N TYR A 173 10.66 8.65 -1.74
CA TYR A 173 10.90 7.67 -2.78
C TYR A 173 9.57 7.17 -3.33
N ALA A 174 9.49 6.88 -4.62
CA ALA A 174 8.32 6.25 -5.22
C ALA A 174 8.71 5.29 -6.35
N ALA A 175 8.14 4.09 -6.33
CA ALA A 175 8.30 3.06 -7.34
C ALA A 175 7.02 2.20 -7.41
N GLN A 176 5.98 2.70 -8.09
CA GLN A 176 4.64 2.11 -8.16
C GLN A 176 4.62 0.60 -8.50
N GLY A 177 5.59 0.15 -9.30
CA GLY A 177 5.71 -1.25 -9.72
C GLY A 177 6.47 -2.16 -8.75
N SER A 178 7.02 -1.65 -7.64
CA SER A 178 7.90 -2.41 -6.75
C SER A 178 7.22 -3.66 -6.16
N ALA A 179 6.00 -3.53 -5.63
CA ALA A 179 5.25 -4.67 -5.09
C ALA A 179 4.91 -5.70 -6.18
N THR A 180 4.55 -5.25 -7.39
CA THR A 180 4.28 -6.12 -8.54
C THR A 180 5.51 -6.96 -8.89
N ARG A 181 6.69 -6.34 -8.95
CA ARG A 181 7.95 -7.01 -9.28
C ARG A 181 8.33 -8.04 -8.22
N LEU A 182 8.33 -7.61 -6.96
CA LEU A 182 8.81 -8.44 -5.86
C LEU A 182 7.89 -9.63 -5.58
N PHE A 183 6.58 -9.42 -5.57
CA PHE A 183 5.63 -10.44 -5.10
C PHE A 183 4.88 -11.13 -6.24
N TRP A 184 4.41 -10.39 -7.25
CA TRP A 184 3.61 -10.99 -8.31
C TRP A 184 4.47 -11.57 -9.45
N TRP A 185 5.55 -10.86 -9.84
CA TRP A 185 6.51 -11.40 -10.82
C TRP A 185 7.58 -12.30 -10.20
N GLY A 186 7.71 -12.28 -8.87
CA GLY A 186 8.55 -13.19 -8.11
C GLY A 186 10.01 -12.78 -7.99
N GLU A 187 10.39 -11.55 -8.36
CA GLU A 187 11.77 -11.05 -8.27
C GLU A 187 12.32 -11.00 -6.83
N GLY A 188 11.46 -11.10 -5.81
CA GLY A 188 11.84 -11.03 -4.40
C GLY A 188 11.61 -12.31 -3.61
N HIS A 189 11.14 -13.39 -4.23
CA HIS A 189 10.74 -14.60 -3.49
C HIS A 189 11.91 -15.26 -2.75
N ASP A 190 13.11 -15.19 -3.29
CA ASP A 190 14.36 -15.68 -2.66
C ASP A 190 14.87 -14.80 -1.51
N ARG A 191 14.28 -13.63 -1.32
CA ARG A 191 14.68 -12.60 -0.35
C ARG A 191 13.72 -12.48 0.83
N LEU A 192 12.91 -13.49 1.09
CA LEU A 192 11.87 -13.50 2.12
C LEU A 192 12.12 -14.58 3.20
N PRO A 193 13.34 -14.66 3.80
CA PRO A 193 13.57 -15.64 4.86
C PRO A 193 12.67 -15.36 6.06
N GLY A 194 12.04 -16.43 6.60
CA GLY A 194 11.10 -16.34 7.74
C GLY A 194 9.72 -15.82 7.37
N TRP A 195 9.43 -15.63 6.08
CA TRP A 195 8.12 -15.25 5.59
C TRP A 195 7.51 -16.34 4.72
N LYS A 196 6.24 -16.62 4.95
CA LYS A 196 5.40 -17.43 4.07
C LYS A 196 4.50 -16.50 3.24
N ILE A 197 4.55 -16.63 1.92
CA ILE A 197 3.58 -15.96 1.05
C ILE A 197 2.24 -16.68 1.19
N HIS A 198 1.27 -16.02 1.79
CA HIS A 198 -0.07 -16.54 2.03
C HIS A 198 -1.02 -16.26 0.85
N GLU A 199 -0.95 -15.05 0.31
CA GLU A 199 -1.76 -14.64 -0.84
C GLU A 199 -1.00 -13.61 -1.69
N VAL A 200 -1.07 -13.74 -3.03
CA VAL A 200 -0.72 -12.70 -3.99
C VAL A 200 -1.87 -12.61 -4.98
N ARG A 201 -2.62 -11.52 -4.94
CA ARG A 201 -3.84 -11.37 -5.72
C ARG A 201 -3.86 -10.05 -6.49
N PRO A 202 -3.67 -10.07 -7.81
CA PRO A 202 -3.94 -8.92 -8.66
C PRO A 202 -5.47 -8.71 -8.77
N ILE A 203 -5.89 -7.44 -8.76
CA ILE A 203 -7.30 -7.03 -8.70
C ILE A 203 -7.56 -6.02 -9.80
N THR A 204 -8.55 -6.29 -10.64
CA THR A 204 -9.11 -5.31 -11.58
C THR A 204 -9.94 -4.29 -10.79
N SER A 205 -9.86 -3.02 -11.16
CA SER A 205 -10.64 -1.94 -10.54
C SER A 205 -10.74 -0.76 -11.51
N PHE A 206 -11.50 -0.94 -12.59
CA PHE A 206 -11.78 0.15 -13.53
C PHE A 206 -12.58 1.27 -12.88
N ASP A 207 -13.38 0.94 -11.88
CA ASP A 207 -14.09 1.92 -11.06
C ASP A 207 -13.10 2.82 -10.30
N TYR A 208 -11.95 2.30 -9.84
CA TYR A 208 -10.90 3.12 -9.24
C TYR A 208 -10.29 4.08 -10.25
N PHE A 209 -9.96 3.63 -11.45
CA PHE A 209 -9.48 4.52 -12.51
C PHE A 209 -10.53 5.58 -12.87
N ALA A 210 -11.81 5.20 -13.01
CA ALA A 210 -12.90 6.13 -13.30
C ALA A 210 -13.17 7.11 -12.15
N SER A 211 -12.83 6.77 -10.91
CA SER A 211 -12.90 7.70 -9.78
C SER A 211 -11.89 8.85 -9.87
N GLY A 212 -10.86 8.71 -10.72
CA GLY A 212 -9.74 9.65 -10.83
C GLY A 212 -8.83 9.68 -9.61
N GLY A 213 -8.93 8.68 -8.71
CA GLY A 213 -8.16 8.66 -7.47
C GLY A 213 -8.33 9.94 -6.66
N PHE A 214 -7.31 10.35 -5.94
CA PHE A 214 -7.35 11.61 -5.19
C PHE A 214 -7.10 12.85 -6.06
N SER A 215 -6.26 12.75 -7.07
CA SER A 215 -5.76 13.89 -7.86
C SER A 215 -6.58 14.17 -9.12
N GLY A 216 -7.14 13.15 -9.78
CA GLY A 216 -7.89 13.30 -11.02
C GLY A 216 -9.37 13.63 -10.81
N PRO A 217 -10.11 14.04 -11.86
CA PRO A 217 -11.56 14.24 -11.78
C PRO A 217 -12.29 12.90 -11.65
N GLN A 218 -13.37 12.85 -10.87
CA GLN A 218 -14.28 11.71 -10.86
C GLN A 218 -15.12 11.70 -12.13
N LEU A 219 -15.01 10.61 -12.90
CA LEU A 219 -15.80 10.42 -14.12
C LEU A 219 -17.15 9.78 -13.77
N GLY A 220 -18.24 10.47 -14.12
CA GLY A 220 -19.61 9.97 -13.98
C GLY A 220 -20.08 9.75 -12.53
N GLY A 221 -21.29 9.19 -12.43
CA GLY A 221 -21.97 8.92 -11.16
C GLY A 221 -22.19 7.43 -10.91
N ARG A 222 -23.24 7.10 -10.13
CA ARG A 222 -23.57 5.71 -9.69
C ARG A 222 -23.74 4.72 -10.86
N PHE A 223 -24.27 5.18 -12.00
CA PHE A 223 -24.45 4.33 -13.18
C PHE A 223 -23.10 3.86 -13.75
N LEU A 224 -22.12 4.79 -13.89
CA LEU A 224 -20.79 4.44 -14.40
C LEU A 224 -20.07 3.47 -13.45
N HIS A 225 -20.24 3.63 -12.15
CA HIS A 225 -19.68 2.67 -11.17
C HIS A 225 -20.20 1.25 -11.41
N GLY A 226 -21.51 1.06 -11.64
CA GLY A 226 -22.09 -0.25 -11.96
C GLY A 226 -21.52 -0.85 -13.25
N LEU A 227 -21.38 -0.02 -14.29
CA LEU A 227 -20.77 -0.45 -15.56
C LEU A 227 -19.30 -0.87 -15.37
N MET A 228 -18.50 -0.07 -14.64
CA MET A 228 -17.10 -0.39 -14.38
C MET A 228 -16.95 -1.70 -13.59
N ARG A 229 -17.83 -1.96 -12.62
CA ARG A 229 -17.86 -3.25 -11.89
C ARG A 229 -18.18 -4.44 -12.83
N GLY A 230 -19.04 -4.26 -13.81
CA GLY A 230 -19.28 -5.26 -14.85
C GLY A 230 -18.03 -5.53 -15.70
N LEU A 231 -17.31 -4.47 -16.08
CA LEU A 231 -16.04 -4.58 -16.79
C LEU A 231 -14.95 -5.25 -15.93
N ASP A 232 -14.90 -4.96 -14.63
CA ASP A 232 -13.97 -5.61 -13.70
C ASP A 232 -14.17 -7.14 -13.70
N PHE A 233 -15.42 -7.58 -13.66
CA PHE A 233 -15.73 -9.00 -13.72
C PHE A 233 -15.27 -9.67 -15.03
N LEU A 234 -15.49 -9.01 -16.17
CA LEU A 234 -15.05 -9.51 -17.48
C LEU A 234 -13.53 -9.49 -17.66
N ALA A 235 -12.85 -8.51 -17.07
CA ALA A 235 -11.40 -8.35 -17.16
C ALA A 235 -10.62 -9.17 -16.12
N ALA A 236 -11.27 -9.64 -15.05
CA ALA A 236 -10.65 -10.40 -13.97
C ALA A 236 -9.82 -11.63 -14.43
N PRO A 237 -10.20 -12.38 -15.48
CA PRO A 237 -9.38 -13.47 -16.01
C PRO A 237 -8.06 -13.04 -16.65
N PHE A 238 -7.88 -11.74 -16.92
CA PHE A 238 -6.71 -11.19 -17.61
C PHE A 238 -5.94 -10.18 -16.74
N PRO A 239 -5.47 -10.55 -15.54
CA PRO A 239 -4.90 -9.60 -14.59
C PRO A 239 -3.61 -8.94 -15.11
N ARG A 240 -2.79 -9.63 -15.92
CA ARG A 240 -1.60 -9.04 -16.53
C ARG A 240 -1.91 -7.83 -17.42
N LEU A 241 -3.11 -7.79 -17.99
CA LEU A 241 -3.56 -6.66 -18.81
C LEU A 241 -4.24 -5.58 -17.97
N PHE A 242 -5.08 -5.96 -17.00
CA PHE A 242 -6.07 -5.04 -16.44
C PHE A 242 -6.01 -4.83 -14.92
N ALA A 243 -5.15 -5.55 -14.17
CA ALA A 243 -5.08 -5.33 -12.73
C ALA A 243 -4.67 -3.88 -12.41
N ALA A 244 -5.45 -3.22 -11.57
CA ALA A 244 -5.18 -1.89 -11.06
C ALA A 244 -4.51 -1.93 -9.69
N ARG A 245 -4.82 -2.96 -8.90
CA ARG A 245 -4.38 -3.12 -7.52
C ARG A 245 -3.77 -4.50 -7.32
N LEU A 246 -2.89 -4.60 -6.33
CA LEU A 246 -2.25 -5.85 -5.91
C LEU A 246 -2.42 -6.00 -4.39
N LEU A 247 -3.05 -7.08 -3.98
CA LEU A 247 -3.09 -7.52 -2.59
C LEU A 247 -2.01 -8.57 -2.38
N VAL A 248 -1.20 -8.38 -1.35
CA VAL A 248 -0.20 -9.35 -0.89
C VAL A 248 -0.39 -9.60 0.59
N VAL A 249 -0.38 -10.85 1.00
CA VAL A 249 -0.38 -11.25 2.40
C VAL A 249 0.82 -12.12 2.66
N LEU A 250 1.71 -11.64 3.51
CA LEU A 250 2.84 -12.40 4.04
C LEU A 250 2.53 -12.79 5.49
N GLU A 251 2.89 -13.99 5.88
CA GLU A 251 2.77 -14.49 7.25
C GLU A 251 4.15 -14.77 7.81
N LYS A 252 4.45 -14.25 9.01
CA LYS A 252 5.67 -14.58 9.73
C LYS A 252 5.64 -16.05 10.12
N GLU A 253 6.66 -16.81 9.72
CA GLU A 253 6.75 -18.23 10.04
C GLU A 253 6.77 -18.45 11.56
N LYS A 254 6.13 -19.54 12.00
CA LYS A 254 6.17 -19.99 13.38
C LYS A 254 7.48 -20.76 13.55
N SER A 255 8.46 -20.12 14.15
CA SER A 255 9.70 -20.78 14.58
C SER A 255 9.46 -21.71 15.76
#